data_f5ffd51afd28301ab41bce3435f083ad
#
_entry.id   f5ffd51afd28301ab41bce3435f083ad
#
_cell.length_a   1.000
_cell.length_b   1.000
_cell.length_c   1.000
_cell.angle_alpha   90.00
_cell.angle_beta   90.00
_cell.angle_gamma   90.00
#
_symmetry.space_group_name_H-M   'P 1'
#
loop_
_entity.id
_entity.type
_entity.pdbx_description
1 polymer ?
#
loop_
_entity_poly.entity_id
_entity_poly.type
_entity_poly.pdbx_seq_one_letter_code
_entity_poly.pdbx_strand_id
1 'polypeptide(L)'
;PQLYKEILTSVFEKVFEIAQFYRAEESDTTYHLNEFISVDIEVAFAEAKDVMEVLEQLVVHVIREVKEKCESELKLLGRELEVPKMPFKRITYDEALEILREHNFRIEWGEDLPTPANRKLGEIFDEPYFITDWPRKLKPFYIKPKEENPKITESFDLNWSWLELASGGTRIHRKDMLVERLREQNLNPEKFEPFLTYFEYGMPPHAGWGMGFQRFLMVITGRRNIREVTLFPRDKNRLVP
;
A
#
# COMPACT_ATOMS: atom_id res chain seq x y z
N PRO A 1 -5.86 8.84 7.44
CA PRO A 1 -5.22 10.17 7.47
C PRO A 1 -4.76 10.62 6.08
N GLN A 2 -5.17 9.95 4.99
CA GLN A 2 -4.63 10.25 3.66
C GLN A 2 -4.65 11.75 3.34
N LEU A 3 -5.81 12.40 3.50
CA LEU A 3 -5.94 13.82 3.18
C LEU A 3 -5.12 14.72 4.12
N TYR A 4 -5.00 14.34 5.39
CA TYR A 4 -4.27 15.15 6.37
C TYR A 4 -2.75 15.05 6.18
N LYS A 5 -2.21 13.85 5.91
CA LYS A 5 -0.77 13.70 5.68
C LYS A 5 -0.32 14.42 4.40
N GLU A 6 -1.18 14.47 3.35
CA GLU A 6 -0.91 15.28 2.16
C GLU A 6 -0.85 16.77 2.50
N ILE A 7 -1.85 17.31 3.22
CA ILE A 7 -1.84 18.70 3.67
C ILE A 7 -0.60 19.04 4.49
N LEU A 8 -0.21 18.15 5.40
CA LEU A 8 0.93 18.39 6.29
C LEU A 8 2.27 18.48 5.56
N THR A 9 2.41 17.89 4.35
CA THR A 9 3.64 18.05 3.55
C THR A 9 3.88 19.48 3.10
N SER A 10 2.82 20.30 3.01
CA SER A 10 2.96 21.73 2.67
C SER A 10 3.67 22.54 3.76
N VAL A 11 3.77 22.01 4.98
CA VAL A 11 4.38 22.68 6.14
C VAL A 11 5.63 21.95 6.62
N PHE A 12 5.57 20.62 6.75
CA PHE A 12 6.63 19.81 7.37
C PHE A 12 7.51 19.08 6.35
N GLU A 13 7.19 19.12 5.06
CA GLU A 13 7.86 18.44 3.95
C GLU A 13 7.89 16.90 4.07
N LYS A 14 8.18 16.36 5.24
CA LYS A 14 8.22 14.91 5.49
C LYS A 14 7.42 14.59 6.74
N VAL A 15 6.43 13.76 6.58
CA VAL A 15 5.57 13.34 7.69
C VAL A 15 5.45 11.82 7.72
N PHE A 16 5.31 11.27 8.93
CA PHE A 16 4.92 9.89 9.13
C PHE A 16 3.90 9.78 10.25
N GLU A 17 3.12 8.72 10.20
CA GLU A 17 2.15 8.40 11.23
C GLU A 17 2.12 6.88 11.46
N ILE A 18 2.03 6.46 12.72
CA ILE A 18 1.70 5.08 13.10
C ILE A 18 0.45 5.17 13.94
N ALA A 19 -0.67 4.84 13.36
CA ALA A 19 -1.98 5.08 13.97
C ALA A 19 -2.96 3.95 13.70
N GLN A 20 -4.03 3.97 14.50
CA GLN A 20 -5.15 3.06 14.40
C GLN A 20 -6.13 3.57 13.35
N PHE A 21 -6.55 2.66 12.47
CA PHE A 21 -7.45 2.93 11.36
C PHE A 21 -8.71 2.11 11.48
N TYR A 22 -9.81 2.66 10.97
CA TYR A 22 -11.11 2.04 10.97
C TYR A 22 -11.65 1.99 9.55
N ARG A 23 -12.03 0.80 9.10
CA ARG A 23 -12.70 0.60 7.82
C ARG A 23 -13.94 -0.25 8.02
N ALA A 24 -15.06 0.14 7.39
CA ALA A 24 -16.25 -0.69 7.29
C ALA A 24 -16.01 -1.81 6.26
N GLU A 25 -15.13 -2.77 6.63
CA GLU A 25 -14.75 -3.87 5.76
C GLU A 25 -15.89 -4.86 5.63
N GLU A 26 -16.38 -5.07 4.42
CA GLU A 26 -17.46 -6.01 4.14
C GLU A 26 -16.95 -7.45 4.00
N SER A 27 -15.67 -7.61 3.73
CA SER A 27 -15.02 -8.90 3.50
C SER A 27 -14.66 -9.59 4.82
N ASP A 28 -14.96 -10.88 4.92
CA ASP A 28 -14.48 -11.74 6.00
C ASP A 28 -13.35 -12.65 5.49
N THR A 29 -12.16 -12.08 5.41
CA THR A 29 -10.96 -12.79 4.93
C THR A 29 -9.95 -12.98 6.05
N THR A 30 -8.92 -13.78 5.80
CA THR A 30 -7.84 -14.03 6.75
C THR A 30 -6.83 -12.87 6.86
N TYR A 31 -6.99 -11.80 6.09
CA TYR A 31 -6.04 -10.66 6.02
C TYR A 31 -6.70 -9.28 6.06
N HIS A 32 -8.00 -9.22 6.44
CA HIS A 32 -8.71 -7.96 6.68
C HIS A 32 -9.25 -7.88 8.11
N LEU A 33 -9.18 -6.69 8.68
CA LEU A 33 -9.79 -6.29 9.94
C LEU A 33 -10.48 -4.93 9.74
N ASN A 34 -11.51 -4.66 10.55
CA ASN A 34 -12.19 -3.36 10.57
C ASN A 34 -11.40 -2.32 11.38
N GLU A 35 -10.54 -2.77 12.28
CA GLU A 35 -9.63 -1.96 13.08
C GLU A 35 -8.21 -2.51 12.97
N PHE A 36 -7.28 -1.70 12.49
CA PHE A 36 -5.91 -2.11 12.24
C PHE A 36 -4.95 -0.93 12.39
N ILE A 37 -3.67 -1.21 12.52
CA ILE A 37 -2.62 -0.20 12.55
C ILE A 37 -2.04 -0.04 11.15
N SER A 38 -1.90 1.20 10.72
CA SER A 38 -1.16 1.56 9.51
C SER A 38 0.08 2.37 9.86
N VAL A 39 1.14 2.13 9.11
CA VAL A 39 2.35 2.96 9.08
C VAL A 39 2.30 3.74 7.79
N ASP A 40 2.21 5.04 7.90
CA ASP A 40 1.99 5.95 6.77
C ASP A 40 3.12 6.96 6.66
N ILE A 41 3.52 7.29 5.44
CA ILE A 41 4.40 8.44 5.16
C ILE A 41 3.82 9.31 4.05
N GLU A 42 4.25 10.57 4.04
CA GLU A 42 4.07 11.47 2.91
C GLU A 42 5.28 12.41 2.83
N VAL A 43 5.82 12.62 1.62
CA VAL A 43 7.07 13.35 1.38
C VAL A 43 6.88 14.35 0.25
N ALA A 44 7.11 15.63 0.54
CA ALA A 44 7.11 16.71 -0.45
C ALA A 44 8.33 16.60 -1.37
N PHE A 45 8.18 17.09 -2.60
CA PHE A 45 9.22 17.10 -3.63
C PHE A 45 9.75 15.71 -3.99
N ALA A 46 8.90 14.68 -3.84
CA ALA A 46 9.20 13.29 -4.10
C ALA A 46 8.22 12.68 -5.11
N GLU A 47 8.68 11.65 -5.79
CA GLU A 47 7.91 10.80 -6.70
C GLU A 47 7.77 9.37 -6.13
N ALA A 48 6.95 8.55 -6.79
CA ALA A 48 6.72 7.15 -6.38
C ALA A 48 8.02 6.39 -6.14
N LYS A 49 9.03 6.54 -7.03
CA LYS A 49 10.33 5.87 -6.92
C LYS A 49 11.06 6.20 -5.62
N ASP A 50 11.00 7.48 -5.17
CA ASP A 50 11.74 7.93 -4.00
C ASP A 50 11.14 7.32 -2.71
N VAL A 51 9.81 7.29 -2.63
CA VAL A 51 9.12 6.71 -1.47
C VAL A 51 9.10 5.17 -1.49
N MET A 52 9.24 4.53 -2.67
CA MET A 52 9.50 3.09 -2.77
C MET A 52 10.86 2.73 -2.14
N GLU A 53 11.91 3.52 -2.39
CA GLU A 53 13.23 3.31 -1.79
C GLU A 53 13.19 3.44 -0.26
N VAL A 54 12.43 4.40 0.26
CA VAL A 54 12.21 4.52 1.72
C VAL A 54 11.50 3.28 2.27
N LEU A 55 10.51 2.75 1.55
CA LEU A 55 9.77 1.56 1.97
C LEU A 55 10.67 0.31 1.95
N GLU A 56 11.49 0.13 0.92
CA GLU A 56 12.48 -0.96 0.84
C GLU A 56 13.44 -0.91 2.05
N GLN A 57 14.01 0.26 2.31
CA GLN A 57 14.92 0.47 3.44
C GLN A 57 14.25 0.19 4.79
N LEU A 58 13.00 0.64 4.97
CA LEU A 58 12.24 0.38 6.19
C LEU A 58 12.01 -1.12 6.41
N VAL A 59 11.54 -1.82 5.38
CA VAL A 59 11.29 -3.27 5.45
C VAL A 59 12.56 -4.03 5.80
N VAL A 60 13.65 -3.77 5.11
CA VAL A 60 14.95 -4.41 5.35
C VAL A 60 15.48 -4.10 6.75
N HIS A 61 15.36 -2.84 7.18
CA HIS A 61 15.77 -2.42 8.53
C HIS A 61 14.99 -3.18 9.61
N VAL A 62 13.66 -3.19 9.53
CA VAL A 62 12.81 -3.85 10.52
C VAL A 62 13.08 -5.36 10.57
N ILE A 63 13.19 -6.03 9.42
CA ILE A 63 13.50 -7.46 9.36
C ILE A 63 14.85 -7.76 10.01
N ARG A 64 15.87 -6.95 9.76
CA ARG A 64 17.19 -7.09 10.37
C ARG A 64 17.12 -6.93 11.89
N GLU A 65 16.50 -5.86 12.36
CA GLU A 65 16.34 -5.57 13.79
C GLU A 65 15.58 -6.68 14.53
N VAL A 66 14.50 -7.20 13.93
CA VAL A 66 13.74 -8.31 14.50
C VAL A 66 14.58 -9.59 14.52
N LYS A 67 15.31 -9.89 13.44
CA LYS A 67 16.19 -11.06 13.38
C LYS A 67 17.27 -11.03 14.46
N GLU A 68 17.86 -9.85 14.71
CA GLU A 68 18.95 -9.68 15.68
C GLU A 68 18.44 -9.60 17.14
N LYS A 69 17.30 -8.93 17.37
CA LYS A 69 16.84 -8.61 18.73
C LYS A 69 15.75 -9.53 19.26
N CYS A 70 15.07 -10.30 18.39
CA CYS A 70 13.96 -11.17 18.77
C CYS A 70 14.24 -12.65 18.44
N GLU A 71 15.50 -13.08 18.60
CA GLU A 71 15.91 -14.47 18.27
C GLU A 71 15.15 -15.51 19.10
N SER A 72 14.90 -15.24 20.38
CA SER A 72 14.14 -16.13 21.27
C SER A 72 12.70 -16.30 20.87
N GLU A 73 12.06 -15.22 20.46
CA GLU A 73 10.67 -15.18 19.99
C GLU A 73 10.53 -15.87 18.63
N LEU A 74 11.47 -15.64 17.73
CA LEU A 74 11.49 -16.33 16.42
C LEU A 74 11.67 -17.85 16.61
N LYS A 75 12.56 -18.28 17.50
CA LYS A 75 12.73 -19.70 17.85
C LYS A 75 11.46 -20.31 18.45
N LEU A 76 10.78 -19.58 19.35
CA LEU A 76 9.51 -20.01 19.95
C LEU A 76 8.43 -20.18 18.89
N LEU A 77 8.40 -19.32 17.87
CA LEU A 77 7.47 -19.40 16.73
C LEU A 77 7.86 -20.44 15.69
N GLY A 78 9.06 -21.05 15.80
CA GLY A 78 9.62 -21.93 14.77
C GLY A 78 9.89 -21.19 13.46
N ARG A 79 10.24 -19.90 13.52
CA ARG A 79 10.40 -19.03 12.36
C ARG A 79 11.87 -18.73 12.08
N GLU A 80 12.32 -19.05 10.88
CA GLU A 80 13.55 -18.52 10.33
C GLU A 80 13.22 -17.30 9.47
N LEU A 81 13.88 -16.18 9.75
CA LEU A 81 13.64 -14.91 9.09
C LEU A 81 14.88 -14.53 8.26
N GLU A 82 14.71 -14.40 6.97
CA GLU A 82 15.76 -13.93 6.07
C GLU A 82 15.59 -12.44 5.77
N VAL A 83 16.71 -11.72 5.72
CA VAL A 83 16.71 -10.30 5.36
C VAL A 83 16.66 -10.19 3.85
N PRO A 84 15.61 -9.60 3.27
CA PRO A 84 15.49 -9.50 1.83
C PRO A 84 16.56 -8.58 1.23
N LYS A 85 16.94 -8.87 -0.01
CA LYS A 85 17.95 -8.09 -0.73
C LYS A 85 17.32 -6.90 -1.44
N MET A 86 17.97 -5.75 -1.39
CA MET A 86 17.58 -4.57 -2.17
C MET A 86 18.41 -4.47 -3.46
N PRO A 87 17.88 -3.84 -4.53
CA PRO A 87 16.50 -3.36 -4.64
C PRO A 87 15.51 -4.51 -4.83
N PHE A 88 14.25 -4.34 -4.37
CA PHE A 88 13.20 -5.31 -4.59
C PHE A 88 12.83 -5.39 -6.07
N LYS A 89 12.37 -6.56 -6.50
CA LYS A 89 11.87 -6.76 -7.86
C LYS A 89 10.73 -5.77 -8.15
N ARG A 90 10.74 -5.17 -9.33
CA ARG A 90 9.66 -4.30 -9.82
C ARG A 90 9.10 -4.90 -11.11
N ILE A 91 7.81 -5.06 -11.17
CA ILE A 91 7.05 -5.43 -12.36
C ILE A 91 5.90 -4.44 -12.54
N THR A 92 5.53 -4.19 -13.79
CA THR A 92 4.33 -3.39 -14.09
C THR A 92 3.08 -4.25 -13.94
N TYR A 93 1.92 -3.59 -13.86
CA TYR A 93 0.63 -4.30 -13.90
C TYR A 93 0.48 -5.12 -15.20
N ASP A 94 0.94 -4.60 -16.32
CA ASP A 94 0.90 -5.32 -17.60
C ASP A 94 1.77 -6.58 -17.57
N GLU A 95 3.00 -6.49 -17.06
CA GLU A 95 3.89 -7.65 -16.86
C GLU A 95 3.27 -8.67 -15.88
N ALA A 96 2.61 -8.21 -14.83
CA ALA A 96 1.89 -9.10 -13.91
C ALA A 96 0.77 -9.86 -14.61
N LEU A 97 0.00 -9.21 -15.50
CA LEU A 97 -1.02 -9.88 -16.31
C LEU A 97 -0.43 -10.89 -17.30
N GLU A 98 0.73 -10.59 -17.90
CA GLU A 98 1.43 -11.52 -18.81
C GLU A 98 1.87 -12.77 -18.07
N ILE A 99 2.53 -12.62 -16.91
CA ILE A 99 2.94 -13.72 -16.04
C ILE A 99 1.74 -14.57 -15.64
N LEU A 100 0.65 -13.93 -15.22
CA LEU A 100 -0.56 -14.63 -14.81
C LEU A 100 -1.23 -15.39 -15.97
N ARG A 101 -1.21 -14.84 -17.19
CA ARG A 101 -1.75 -15.49 -18.40
C ARG A 101 -0.99 -16.78 -18.73
N GLU A 102 0.33 -16.78 -18.58
CA GLU A 102 1.17 -17.99 -18.75
C GLU A 102 0.80 -19.10 -17.74
N HIS A 103 0.20 -18.71 -16.60
CA HIS A 103 -0.27 -19.63 -15.56
C HIS A 103 -1.80 -19.86 -15.59
N ASN A 104 -2.44 -19.64 -16.75
CA ASN A 104 -3.87 -19.86 -17.00
C ASN A 104 -4.84 -18.94 -16.24
N PHE A 105 -4.39 -17.79 -15.72
CA PHE A 105 -5.27 -16.76 -15.23
C PHE A 105 -5.68 -15.84 -16.39
N ARG A 106 -6.99 -15.64 -16.55
CA ARG A 106 -7.54 -14.69 -17.52
C ARG A 106 -8.15 -13.52 -16.76
N ILE A 107 -7.44 -12.41 -16.74
CA ILE A 107 -7.84 -11.16 -16.10
C ILE A 107 -7.82 -10.10 -17.20
N GLU A 108 -8.95 -9.40 -17.36
CA GLU A 108 -9.06 -8.34 -18.34
C GLU A 108 -8.30 -7.09 -17.87
N TRP A 109 -7.73 -6.36 -18.80
CA TRP A 109 -6.98 -5.16 -18.46
C TRP A 109 -7.85 -4.16 -17.68
N GLY A 110 -7.34 -3.73 -16.54
CA GLY A 110 -8.03 -2.80 -15.66
C GLY A 110 -8.95 -3.48 -14.65
N GLU A 111 -8.96 -4.78 -14.51
CA GLU A 111 -9.55 -5.51 -13.38
C GLU A 111 -8.52 -5.63 -12.25
N ASP A 112 -9.00 -5.66 -11.00
CA ASP A 112 -8.14 -5.90 -9.86
C ASP A 112 -7.62 -7.36 -9.86
N LEU A 113 -6.47 -7.58 -9.24
CA LEU A 113 -5.88 -8.91 -9.14
C LEU A 113 -6.57 -9.69 -8.00
N PRO A 114 -7.35 -10.74 -8.29
CA PRO A 114 -8.03 -11.51 -7.25
C PRO A 114 -7.03 -12.31 -6.41
N THR A 115 -7.41 -12.66 -5.19
CA THR A 115 -6.55 -13.41 -4.25
C THR A 115 -5.87 -14.65 -4.85
N PRO A 116 -6.52 -15.49 -5.69
CA PRO A 116 -5.84 -16.61 -6.34
C PRO A 116 -4.70 -16.17 -7.27
N ALA A 117 -4.85 -15.06 -7.99
CA ALA A 117 -3.82 -14.49 -8.86
C ALA A 117 -2.63 -13.96 -8.02
N ASN A 118 -2.92 -13.21 -6.95
CA ASN A 118 -1.89 -12.74 -6.01
C ASN A 118 -1.13 -13.91 -5.36
N ARG A 119 -1.81 -15.01 -5.03
CA ARG A 119 -1.15 -16.22 -4.53
C ARG A 119 -0.21 -16.82 -5.57
N LYS A 120 -0.62 -16.82 -6.84
CA LYS A 120 0.23 -17.32 -7.93
C LYS A 120 1.48 -16.46 -8.12
N LEU A 121 1.35 -15.14 -8.11
CA LEU A 121 2.51 -14.24 -8.13
C LEU A 121 3.42 -14.47 -6.92
N GLY A 122 2.84 -14.66 -5.72
CA GLY A 122 3.59 -14.95 -4.51
C GLY A 122 4.30 -16.32 -4.49
N GLU A 123 3.85 -17.29 -5.31
CA GLU A 123 4.57 -18.55 -5.54
C GLU A 123 5.77 -18.38 -6.49
N ILE A 124 5.69 -17.39 -7.39
CA ILE A 124 6.74 -17.10 -8.39
C ILE A 124 7.82 -16.21 -7.77
N PHE A 125 7.42 -15.26 -6.92
CA PHE A 125 8.32 -14.31 -6.28
C PHE A 125 8.50 -14.65 -4.79
N ASP A 126 9.63 -15.26 -4.43
CA ASP A 126 9.95 -15.64 -3.05
C ASP A 126 10.28 -14.43 -2.16
N GLU A 127 10.80 -13.35 -2.75
CA GLU A 127 11.18 -12.11 -2.08
C GLU A 127 10.10 -11.03 -2.27
N PRO A 128 10.14 -9.94 -1.48
CA PRO A 128 9.23 -8.79 -1.70
C PRO A 128 9.39 -8.22 -3.12
N TYR A 129 8.28 -7.84 -3.73
CA TYR A 129 8.24 -7.26 -5.07
C TYR A 129 7.19 -6.17 -5.17
N PHE A 130 7.42 -5.21 -6.05
CA PHE A 130 6.46 -4.16 -6.38
C PHE A 130 5.70 -4.51 -7.66
N ILE A 131 4.41 -4.21 -7.65
CA ILE A 131 3.61 -4.05 -8.86
C ILE A 131 3.38 -2.56 -9.05
N THR A 132 3.80 -2.02 -10.20
CA THR A 132 3.71 -0.59 -10.53
C THR A 132 2.74 -0.35 -11.68
N ASP A 133 2.49 0.91 -11.99
CA ASP A 133 1.76 1.32 -13.21
C ASP A 133 0.33 0.78 -13.26
N TRP A 134 -0.34 0.81 -12.14
CA TRP A 134 -1.71 0.34 -12.03
C TRP A 134 -2.69 1.15 -12.87
N PRO A 135 -3.73 0.51 -13.43
CA PRO A 135 -4.80 1.19 -14.12
C PRO A 135 -5.44 2.31 -13.29
N ARG A 136 -5.61 3.49 -13.90
CA ARG A 136 -6.17 4.70 -13.27
C ARG A 136 -7.50 4.45 -12.56
N LYS A 137 -8.35 3.58 -13.11
CA LYS A 137 -9.67 3.29 -12.53
C LYS A 137 -9.61 2.49 -11.23
N LEU A 138 -8.51 1.79 -10.95
CA LEU A 138 -8.32 0.99 -9.74
C LEU A 138 -7.70 1.80 -8.59
N LYS A 139 -7.14 2.97 -8.88
CA LYS A 139 -6.45 3.77 -7.85
C LYS A 139 -7.30 4.98 -7.42
N PRO A 140 -7.17 5.40 -6.15
CA PRO A 140 -7.93 6.52 -5.60
C PRO A 140 -7.72 7.83 -6.37
N PHE A 141 -8.63 8.78 -6.19
CA PHE A 141 -8.66 10.05 -6.92
C PHE A 141 -7.39 10.89 -6.75
N TYR A 142 -6.69 10.77 -5.63
CA TYR A 142 -5.49 11.54 -5.31
C TYR A 142 -4.19 11.00 -5.94
N ILE A 143 -4.22 9.83 -6.57
CA ILE A 143 -3.04 9.26 -7.26
C ILE A 143 -2.89 9.87 -8.65
N LYS A 144 -1.65 10.33 -8.94
CA LYS A 144 -1.30 11.01 -10.19
C LYS A 144 -1.32 10.02 -11.38
N PRO A 145 -2.07 10.31 -12.45
CA PRO A 145 -1.94 9.61 -13.73
C PRO A 145 -0.56 9.92 -14.35
N LYS A 146 0.01 8.96 -15.09
CA LYS A 146 1.21 9.21 -15.89
C LYS A 146 0.92 10.16 -17.06
N GLU A 147 1.82 11.08 -17.32
CA GLU A 147 1.66 12.09 -18.39
C GLU A 147 1.69 11.45 -19.78
N GLU A 148 2.59 10.50 -19.99
CA GLU A 148 2.77 9.78 -21.25
C GLU A 148 1.64 8.75 -21.52
N ASN A 149 0.98 8.25 -20.49
CA ASN A 149 -0.14 7.33 -20.59
C ASN A 149 -1.15 7.54 -19.45
N PRO A 150 -2.12 8.43 -19.61
CA PRO A 150 -3.09 8.74 -18.55
C PRO A 150 -4.04 7.59 -18.16
N LYS A 151 -3.99 6.44 -18.83
CA LYS A 151 -4.75 5.24 -18.43
C LYS A 151 -4.16 4.53 -17.23
N ILE A 152 -2.88 4.76 -16.96
CA ILE A 152 -2.15 4.20 -15.81
C ILE A 152 -1.69 5.32 -14.86
N THR A 153 -1.27 4.95 -13.68
CA THR A 153 -0.90 5.88 -12.61
C THR A 153 0.54 5.69 -12.15
N GLU A 154 1.13 6.73 -11.59
CA GLU A 154 2.41 6.69 -10.89
C GLU A 154 2.23 6.05 -9.49
N SER A 155 1.71 4.82 -9.47
CA SER A 155 1.42 4.08 -8.24
C SER A 155 2.16 2.77 -8.15
N PHE A 156 2.23 2.24 -6.95
CA PHE A 156 2.79 0.94 -6.66
C PHE A 156 2.07 0.26 -5.50
N ASP A 157 2.13 -1.07 -5.48
CA ASP A 157 1.81 -1.88 -4.33
C ASP A 157 3.03 -2.76 -4.02
N LEU A 158 3.47 -2.79 -2.75
CA LEU A 158 4.49 -3.71 -2.27
C LEU A 158 3.79 -5.00 -1.82
N ASN A 159 4.20 -6.10 -2.43
CA ASN A 159 3.73 -7.43 -2.09
C ASN A 159 4.86 -8.25 -1.47
N TRP A 160 4.52 -9.12 -0.52
CA TRP A 160 5.40 -10.17 -0.05
C TRP A 160 4.63 -11.49 -0.01
N SER A 161 5.11 -12.47 -0.78
CA SER A 161 4.29 -13.62 -1.11
C SER A 161 2.98 -13.15 -1.76
N TRP A 162 1.84 -13.53 -1.26
CA TRP A 162 0.51 -13.17 -1.77
C TRP A 162 -0.14 -11.96 -1.08
N LEU A 163 0.51 -11.40 -0.06
CA LEU A 163 0.00 -10.28 0.72
C LEU A 163 0.50 -8.94 0.16
N GLU A 164 -0.42 -8.06 -0.16
CA GLU A 164 -0.13 -6.64 -0.30
C GLU A 164 0.16 -6.06 1.08
N LEU A 165 1.40 -5.59 1.29
CA LEU A 165 1.85 -4.98 2.53
C LEU A 165 1.60 -3.48 2.55
N ALA A 166 1.86 -2.81 1.43
CA ALA A 166 1.76 -1.36 1.32
C ALA A 166 1.29 -0.95 -0.07
N SER A 167 0.57 0.16 -0.13
CA SER A 167 0.17 0.81 -1.38
C SER A 167 0.56 2.30 -1.33
N GLY A 168 1.01 2.84 -2.47
CA GLY A 168 1.45 4.21 -2.56
C GLY A 168 1.58 4.74 -3.97
N GLY A 169 2.15 5.94 -4.09
CA GLY A 169 2.40 6.57 -5.38
C GLY A 169 2.62 8.07 -5.28
N THR A 170 2.92 8.68 -6.43
CA THR A 170 2.93 10.14 -6.59
C THR A 170 1.51 10.67 -6.49
N ARG A 171 1.33 11.78 -5.79
CA ARG A 171 0.03 12.41 -5.60
C ARG A 171 -0.22 13.51 -6.62
N ILE A 172 -1.49 13.79 -6.85
CA ILE A 172 -1.89 14.96 -7.60
C ILE A 172 -1.74 16.18 -6.69
N HIS A 173 -0.91 17.15 -7.10
CA HIS A 173 -0.72 18.41 -6.37
C HIS A 173 -1.44 19.61 -7.00
N ARG A 174 -2.23 19.39 -8.05
CA ARG A 174 -3.02 20.42 -8.74
C ARG A 174 -4.50 20.25 -8.45
N LYS A 175 -5.16 21.33 -7.98
CA LYS A 175 -6.60 21.33 -7.65
C LYS A 175 -7.49 20.93 -8.82
N ASP A 176 -7.22 21.45 -10.02
CA ASP A 176 -8.02 21.15 -11.21
C ASP A 176 -8.04 19.66 -11.55
N MET A 177 -6.89 18.99 -11.48
CA MET A 177 -6.77 17.55 -11.69
C MET A 177 -7.48 16.75 -10.59
N LEU A 178 -7.40 17.18 -9.32
CA LEU A 178 -8.13 16.52 -8.22
C LEU A 178 -9.63 16.60 -8.42
N VAL A 179 -10.15 17.77 -8.82
CA VAL A 179 -11.58 17.96 -9.09
C VAL A 179 -12.04 17.07 -10.24
N GLU A 180 -11.25 16.96 -11.31
CA GLU A 180 -11.52 16.02 -12.42
C GLU A 180 -11.61 14.59 -11.91
N ARG A 181 -10.60 14.13 -11.15
CA ARG A 181 -10.54 12.77 -10.63
C ARG A 181 -11.68 12.44 -9.64
N LEU A 182 -12.06 13.38 -8.79
CA LEU A 182 -13.23 13.23 -7.92
C LEU A 182 -14.51 12.98 -8.74
N ARG A 183 -14.74 13.78 -9.78
CA ARG A 183 -15.90 13.62 -10.67
C ARG A 183 -15.90 12.27 -11.39
N GLU A 184 -14.77 11.83 -11.91
CA GLU A 184 -14.63 10.52 -12.55
C GLU A 184 -15.01 9.36 -11.62
N GLN A 185 -14.75 9.49 -10.32
CA GLN A 185 -15.10 8.50 -9.32
C GLN A 185 -16.50 8.73 -8.72
N ASN A 186 -17.34 9.59 -9.34
CA ASN A 186 -18.68 9.94 -8.87
C ASN A 186 -18.70 10.55 -7.46
N LEU A 187 -17.61 11.21 -7.06
CA LEU A 187 -17.50 11.94 -5.81
C LEU A 187 -17.84 13.42 -6.02
N ASN A 188 -18.62 14.02 -5.12
CA ASN A 188 -18.92 15.45 -5.19
C ASN A 188 -17.76 16.29 -4.67
N PRO A 189 -17.05 17.09 -5.53
CA PRO A 189 -15.92 17.92 -5.11
C PRO A 189 -16.24 18.90 -3.97
N GLU A 190 -17.46 19.40 -3.86
CA GLU A 190 -17.86 20.33 -2.78
C GLU A 190 -17.67 19.73 -1.39
N LYS A 191 -17.85 18.41 -1.24
CA LYS A 191 -17.59 17.72 0.03
C LYS A 191 -16.11 17.65 0.40
N PHE A 192 -15.22 17.87 -0.57
CA PHE A 192 -13.78 17.88 -0.40
C PHE A 192 -13.19 19.30 -0.38
N GLU A 193 -14.03 20.34 -0.40
CA GLU A 193 -13.56 21.72 -0.41
C GLU A 193 -12.57 22.06 0.73
N PRO A 194 -12.75 21.58 1.98
CA PRO A 194 -11.76 21.80 3.03
C PRO A 194 -10.36 21.24 2.71
N PHE A 195 -10.29 20.14 1.94
CA PHE A 195 -9.03 19.57 1.46
C PHE A 195 -8.51 20.32 0.22
N LEU A 196 -9.37 20.56 -0.76
CA LEU A 196 -9.03 21.19 -2.04
C LEU A 196 -8.51 22.62 -1.88
N THR A 197 -8.94 23.33 -0.86
CA THR A 197 -8.51 24.71 -0.57
C THR A 197 -7.00 24.80 -0.35
N TYR A 198 -6.36 23.82 0.27
CA TYR A 198 -4.91 23.81 0.50
C TYR A 198 -4.11 23.81 -0.80
N PHE A 199 -4.66 23.23 -1.87
CA PHE A 199 -4.01 23.17 -3.19
C PHE A 199 -4.00 24.50 -3.93
N GLU A 200 -4.80 25.49 -3.49
CA GLU A 200 -4.78 26.86 -4.02
C GLU A 200 -3.60 27.68 -3.51
N TYR A 201 -3.04 27.31 -2.36
CA TYR A 201 -1.97 28.02 -1.69
C TYR A 201 -0.57 27.50 -2.01
N GLY A 202 -0.43 26.58 -2.98
CA GLY A 202 0.87 26.12 -3.45
C GLY A 202 1.30 24.78 -2.83
N MET A 203 0.42 23.78 -2.87
CA MET A 203 0.76 22.41 -2.50
C MET A 203 1.97 21.91 -3.32
N PRO A 204 3.07 21.46 -2.68
CA PRO A 204 4.22 20.92 -3.39
C PRO A 204 3.87 19.58 -4.08
N PRO A 205 4.58 19.20 -5.15
CA PRO A 205 4.57 17.81 -5.60
C PRO A 205 4.94 16.91 -4.43
N HIS A 206 4.26 15.78 -4.25
CA HIS A 206 4.50 14.89 -3.13
C HIS A 206 4.14 13.45 -3.47
N ALA A 207 4.67 12.52 -2.69
CA ALA A 207 4.43 11.09 -2.81
C ALA A 207 4.42 10.45 -1.43
N GLY A 208 3.75 9.31 -1.32
CA GLY A 208 3.71 8.58 -0.06
C GLY A 208 3.09 7.21 -0.20
N TRP A 209 3.03 6.51 0.93
CA TRP A 209 2.41 5.19 1.03
C TRP A 209 1.79 4.97 2.41
N GLY A 210 0.92 3.97 2.48
CA GLY A 210 0.44 3.39 3.72
C GLY A 210 0.74 1.90 3.74
N MET A 211 1.22 1.40 4.89
CA MET A 211 1.56 -0.01 5.09
C MET A 211 0.74 -0.60 6.23
N GLY A 212 0.10 -1.75 5.97
CA GLY A 212 -0.63 -2.50 6.99
C GLY A 212 0.32 -3.18 7.97
N PHE A 213 0.40 -2.67 9.21
CA PHE A 213 1.29 -3.20 10.24
C PHE A 213 1.03 -4.68 10.54
N GLN A 214 -0.23 -5.08 10.72
CA GLN A 214 -0.56 -6.48 11.01
C GLN A 214 -0.24 -7.41 9.83
N ARG A 215 -0.39 -6.96 8.58
CA ARG A 215 0.02 -7.75 7.42
C ARG A 215 1.55 -7.96 7.39
N PHE A 216 2.30 -6.92 7.71
CA PHE A 216 3.75 -7.04 7.85
C PHE A 216 4.14 -7.98 8.99
N LEU A 217 3.43 -7.91 10.12
CA LEU A 217 3.63 -8.83 11.24
C LEU A 217 3.28 -10.28 10.89
N MET A 218 2.26 -10.52 10.03
CA MET A 218 1.99 -11.87 9.48
C MET A 218 3.21 -12.42 8.74
N VAL A 219 3.85 -11.62 7.91
CA VAL A 219 5.05 -12.02 7.16
C VAL A 219 6.20 -12.33 8.12
N ILE A 220 6.48 -11.46 9.08
CA ILE A 220 7.55 -11.64 10.08
C ILE A 220 7.34 -12.94 10.85
N THR A 221 6.14 -13.18 11.34
CA THR A 221 5.81 -14.33 12.20
C THR A 221 5.47 -15.61 11.43
N GLY A 222 5.30 -15.54 10.11
CA GLY A 222 4.89 -16.65 9.28
C GLY A 222 3.42 -17.06 9.48
N ARG A 223 2.58 -16.21 10.11
CA ARG A 223 1.17 -16.51 10.35
C ARG A 223 0.33 -16.26 9.11
N ARG A 224 -0.73 -17.05 8.95
CA ARG A 224 -1.61 -17.01 7.77
C ARG A 224 -2.94 -16.30 8.01
N ASN A 225 -3.23 -15.96 9.27
CA ASN A 225 -4.43 -15.25 9.64
C ASN A 225 -4.06 -14.02 10.48
N ILE A 226 -4.51 -12.85 10.06
CA ILE A 226 -4.25 -11.57 10.70
C ILE A 226 -4.70 -11.53 12.17
N ARG A 227 -5.69 -12.37 12.53
CA ARG A 227 -6.18 -12.52 13.90
C ARG A 227 -5.17 -13.18 14.84
N GLU A 228 -4.20 -13.93 14.31
CA GLU A 228 -3.12 -14.55 15.09
C GLU A 228 -2.01 -13.55 15.48
N VAL A 229 -1.99 -12.38 14.83
CA VAL A 229 -1.02 -11.31 15.08
C VAL A 229 -1.69 -10.05 15.64
N THR A 230 -2.94 -10.15 16.06
CA THR A 230 -3.70 -9.06 16.65
C THR A 230 -4.30 -9.51 17.97
N LEU A 231 -3.95 -8.83 19.07
CA LEU A 231 -4.36 -9.25 20.41
C LEU A 231 -5.88 -9.23 20.60
N PHE A 232 -6.54 -8.18 20.11
CA PHE A 232 -8.00 -8.02 20.17
C PHE A 232 -8.54 -7.68 18.78
N PRO A 233 -8.64 -8.67 17.86
CA PRO A 233 -9.06 -8.40 16.50
C PRO A 233 -10.52 -7.92 16.45
N ARG A 234 -10.74 -6.86 15.69
CA ARG A 234 -12.07 -6.34 15.36
C ARG A 234 -12.32 -6.58 13.87
N ASP A 235 -13.39 -7.27 13.56
CA ASP A 235 -13.81 -7.57 12.22
C ASP A 235 -15.33 -7.48 12.07
N LYS A 236 -15.85 -7.81 10.89
CA LYS A 236 -17.28 -7.76 10.58
C LYS A 236 -18.16 -8.51 11.61
N ASN A 237 -17.63 -9.58 12.21
CA ASN A 237 -18.39 -10.48 13.09
C ASN A 237 -18.00 -10.33 14.57
N ARG A 238 -16.92 -9.59 14.87
CA ARG A 238 -16.33 -9.49 16.20
C ARG A 238 -16.07 -8.05 16.61
N LEU A 239 -16.82 -7.56 17.59
CA LEU A 239 -16.68 -6.22 18.18
C LEU A 239 -16.10 -6.23 19.60
N VAL A 240 -16.19 -7.35 20.28
CA VAL A 240 -15.72 -7.54 21.66
C VAL A 240 -14.67 -8.65 21.74
N PRO A 241 -13.79 -8.63 22.75
CA PRO A 241 -12.80 -9.67 22.96
C PRO A 241 -13.41 -11.07 23.06
#